data_5c86ec01f598f56a37a41b4f9ce1eea2
#
_entry.id   5c86ec01f598f56a37a41b4f9ce1eea2
#
_cell.length_a   1.000
_cell.length_b   1.000
_cell.length_c   1.000
_cell.angle_alpha   90.00
_cell.angle_beta   90.00
_cell.angle_gamma   90.00
#
_symmetry.space_group_name_H-M   'P 1'
#
loop_
_entity.id
_entity.type
_entity.pdbx_description
1 polymer ?
#
loop_
_entity_poly.entity_id
_entity_poly.type
_entity_poly.pdbx_seq_one_letter_code
_entity_poly.pdbx_strand_id
1 'polypeptide(L)'
;MEKTALAILLIGVALLSYSPVTEYFLEEKTACSCDSIEDMIAWAEGKRKCVYKDSLGIPTIGIGFNLKRGDARKLITNVGANFDKVLAGSQCLTDSQISKLFKNDQKWAESGAKDCIGSESLLGKCIYRVVVDMTFNMGQNSLCSWKNFKSQLRSGNHAAAAKNMASTKWCGQVGRRCTRNTNIVKSC
;
A
#
# COMPACT_ATOMS: atom_id res chain seq x y z
N MET A 1 82.56 -38.68 -30.11
CA MET A 1 82.81 -37.73 -29.02
C MET A 1 81.73 -36.67 -29.11
N GLU A 2 80.52 -36.95 -28.59
CA GLU A 2 79.35 -36.03 -28.62
C GLU A 2 79.08 -35.54 -27.21
N LYS A 3 79.05 -34.24 -27.10
CA LYS A 3 78.70 -33.57 -25.84
C LYS A 3 77.22 -33.34 -25.83
N THR A 4 76.48 -34.07 -25.06
CA THR A 4 75.08 -33.87 -24.79
C THR A 4 74.91 -32.75 -23.77
N ALA A 5 74.32 -31.64 -24.19
CA ALA A 5 73.93 -30.53 -23.35
C ALA A 5 72.57 -30.84 -22.70
N LEU A 6 72.50 -30.83 -21.38
CA LEU A 6 71.30 -31.04 -20.58
C LEU A 6 70.62 -29.67 -20.42
N ALA A 7 69.47 -29.52 -21.05
CA ALA A 7 68.62 -28.36 -20.88
C ALA A 7 67.74 -28.48 -19.61
N ILE A 8 68.02 -27.65 -18.64
CA ILE A 8 67.20 -27.57 -17.42
C ILE A 8 65.95 -26.67 -17.70
N LEU A 9 64.80 -27.30 -17.74
CA LEU A 9 63.54 -26.61 -17.90
C LEU A 9 63.06 -26.07 -16.52
N LEU A 10 63.19 -24.76 -16.30
CA LEU A 10 62.64 -24.10 -15.12
C LEU A 10 61.14 -23.88 -15.32
N ILE A 11 60.33 -24.70 -14.66
CA ILE A 11 58.90 -24.52 -14.57
C ILE A 11 58.61 -23.46 -13.50
N GLY A 12 58.34 -22.24 -13.95
CA GLY A 12 57.87 -21.17 -13.08
C GLY A 12 56.44 -21.46 -12.64
N VAL A 13 56.25 -21.84 -11.39
CA VAL A 13 54.91 -21.88 -10.77
C VAL A 13 54.52 -20.45 -10.44
N ALA A 14 53.64 -19.89 -11.24
CA ALA A 14 52.98 -18.64 -10.91
C ALA A 14 51.98 -18.88 -9.77
N LEU A 15 52.34 -18.47 -8.58
CA LEU A 15 51.41 -18.39 -7.45
C LEU A 15 50.39 -17.27 -7.78
N LEU A 16 49.26 -17.66 -8.33
CA LEU A 16 48.09 -16.81 -8.40
C LEU A 16 47.60 -16.56 -6.96
N SER A 17 47.87 -15.39 -6.44
CA SER A 17 47.27 -14.91 -5.19
C SER A 17 45.78 -14.86 -5.36
N TYR A 18 45.09 -15.85 -4.83
CA TYR A 18 43.64 -15.89 -4.70
C TYR A 18 43.23 -14.83 -3.67
N SER A 19 42.90 -13.63 -4.11
CA SER A 19 42.18 -12.66 -3.29
C SER A 19 40.77 -13.20 -3.08
N PRO A 20 40.30 -13.42 -1.86
CA PRO A 20 38.89 -13.66 -1.64
C PRO A 20 38.17 -12.39 -2.04
N VAL A 21 37.53 -12.40 -3.22
CA VAL A 21 36.51 -11.44 -3.56
C VAL A 21 35.41 -11.65 -2.54
N THR A 22 35.36 -10.79 -1.53
CA THR A 22 34.21 -10.68 -0.67
C THR A 22 33.05 -10.33 -1.61
N GLU A 23 32.27 -11.34 -1.93
CA GLU A 23 30.99 -11.22 -2.60
C GLU A 23 30.12 -10.39 -1.66
N TYR A 24 30.13 -9.06 -1.87
CA TYR A 24 29.09 -8.20 -1.34
C TYR A 24 27.81 -8.69 -1.99
N PHE A 25 27.08 -9.54 -1.28
CA PHE A 25 25.65 -9.71 -1.50
C PHE A 25 25.03 -8.34 -1.31
N LEU A 26 24.90 -7.60 -2.40
CA LEU A 26 23.89 -6.55 -2.50
C LEU A 26 22.57 -7.29 -2.32
N GLU A 27 22.06 -7.30 -1.09
CA GLU A 27 20.64 -7.55 -0.89
C GLU A 27 19.93 -6.58 -1.84
N GLU A 28 19.47 -7.10 -2.99
CA GLU A 28 18.52 -6.38 -3.83
C GLU A 28 17.34 -6.09 -2.89
N LYS A 29 17.31 -4.86 -2.39
CA LYS A 29 16.15 -4.33 -1.70
C LYS A 29 15.01 -4.54 -2.67
N THR A 30 14.21 -5.59 -2.45
CA THR A 30 13.02 -5.86 -3.25
C THR A 30 12.29 -4.56 -3.39
N ALA A 31 12.16 -4.07 -4.62
CA ALA A 31 11.61 -2.75 -4.90
C ALA A 31 10.24 -2.65 -4.20
N CYS A 32 10.07 -1.60 -3.42
CA CYS A 32 8.82 -1.33 -2.72
C CYS A 32 7.65 -1.38 -3.71
N SER A 33 6.77 -2.36 -3.54
CA SER A 33 5.65 -2.62 -4.44
C SER A 33 4.32 -2.49 -3.72
N CYS A 34 3.33 -1.93 -4.39
CA CYS A 34 1.99 -1.76 -3.86
C CYS A 34 0.95 -1.57 -4.97
N ASP A 35 -0.26 -2.03 -4.71
CA ASP A 35 -1.42 -1.83 -5.58
C ASP A 35 -1.83 -0.34 -5.65
N SER A 36 -2.75 0.00 -6.55
CA SER A 36 -3.37 1.33 -6.58
C SER A 36 -4.14 1.62 -5.28
N ILE A 37 -4.39 2.89 -4.95
CA ILE A 37 -5.20 3.28 -3.78
C ILE A 37 -6.58 2.63 -3.84
N GLU A 38 -7.23 2.64 -5.03
CA GLU A 38 -8.54 2.00 -5.22
C GLU A 38 -8.48 0.51 -4.93
N ASP A 39 -7.48 -0.20 -5.46
CA ASP A 39 -7.36 -1.64 -5.28
C ASP A 39 -7.05 -2.00 -3.82
N MET A 40 -6.18 -1.22 -3.17
CA MET A 40 -5.86 -1.41 -1.75
C MET A 40 -7.10 -1.28 -0.86
N ILE A 41 -7.90 -0.25 -1.08
CA ILE A 41 -9.11 -0.01 -0.29
C ILE A 41 -10.20 -1.02 -0.66
N ALA A 42 -10.41 -1.29 -1.96
CA ALA A 42 -11.38 -2.28 -2.43
C ALA A 42 -11.09 -3.69 -1.90
N TRP A 43 -9.82 -4.06 -1.79
CA TRP A 43 -9.43 -5.35 -1.19
C TRP A 43 -9.83 -5.46 0.27
N ALA A 44 -9.79 -4.34 1.01
CA ALA A 44 -10.13 -4.31 2.44
C ALA A 44 -11.64 -4.19 2.69
N GLU A 45 -12.32 -3.30 1.95
CA GLU A 45 -13.75 -3.01 2.13
C GLU A 45 -14.66 -3.93 1.32
N GLY A 46 -14.12 -4.56 0.26
CA GLY A 46 -14.89 -5.24 -0.77
C GLY A 46 -15.38 -4.28 -1.84
N LYS A 47 -15.68 -4.84 -3.04
CA LYS A 47 -16.25 -4.11 -4.18
C LYS A 47 -17.50 -4.83 -4.64
N ARG A 48 -18.66 -4.19 -4.50
CA ARG A 48 -19.96 -4.79 -4.85
C ARG A 48 -20.74 -3.91 -5.82
N LYS A 49 -21.15 -4.48 -6.95
CA LYS A 49 -21.87 -3.75 -8.00
C LYS A 49 -23.30 -3.39 -7.61
N CYS A 50 -23.95 -4.24 -6.84
CA CYS A 50 -25.34 -4.07 -6.42
C CYS A 50 -25.41 -3.70 -4.93
N VAL A 51 -26.51 -3.06 -4.53
CA VAL A 51 -26.74 -2.70 -3.14
C VAL A 51 -26.73 -3.93 -2.23
N TYR A 52 -26.14 -3.77 -1.07
CA TYR A 52 -26.12 -4.74 0.01
C TYR A 52 -26.32 -4.02 1.35
N LYS A 53 -26.58 -4.78 2.40
CA LYS A 53 -26.56 -4.25 3.77
C LYS A 53 -25.19 -4.54 4.39
N ASP A 54 -24.56 -3.51 4.95
CA ASP A 54 -23.34 -3.67 5.74
C ASP A 54 -23.61 -4.34 7.10
N SER A 55 -22.61 -4.46 7.94
CA SER A 55 -22.72 -5.06 9.28
C SER A 55 -23.68 -4.33 10.23
N LEU A 56 -24.02 -3.08 9.93
CA LEU A 56 -24.98 -2.26 10.66
C LEU A 56 -26.36 -2.22 10.00
N GLY A 57 -26.57 -2.98 8.91
CA GLY A 57 -27.81 -2.99 8.14
C GLY A 57 -28.00 -1.76 7.24
N ILE A 58 -26.95 -0.97 7.01
CA ILE A 58 -27.01 0.22 6.18
C ILE A 58 -26.89 -0.18 4.70
N PRO A 59 -27.81 0.31 3.81
CA PRO A 59 -27.67 0.10 2.38
C PRO A 59 -26.38 0.69 1.85
N THR A 60 -25.53 -0.15 1.28
CA THR A 60 -24.18 0.18 0.83
C THR A 60 -23.95 -0.35 -0.58
N ILE A 61 -23.12 0.31 -1.38
CA ILE A 61 -22.79 -0.11 -2.75
C ILE A 61 -21.32 0.22 -3.08
N GLY A 62 -20.79 -0.36 -4.13
CA GLY A 62 -19.45 -0.08 -4.60
C GLY A 62 -18.37 -0.49 -3.60
N ILE A 63 -17.49 0.45 -3.26
CA ILE A 63 -16.41 0.28 -2.27
C ILE A 63 -16.83 1.02 -1.00
N GLY A 64 -17.72 0.40 -0.21
CA GLY A 64 -18.15 0.94 1.08
C GLY A 64 -19.02 2.20 1.02
N PHE A 65 -19.62 2.55 -0.13
CA PHE A 65 -20.41 3.77 -0.27
C PHE A 65 -21.78 3.63 0.40
N ASN A 66 -22.00 4.40 1.48
CA ASN A 66 -23.24 4.43 2.24
C ASN A 66 -24.32 5.22 1.48
N LEU A 67 -25.43 4.56 1.11
CA LEU A 67 -26.54 5.17 0.39
C LEU A 67 -27.46 6.03 1.28
N LYS A 68 -27.27 6.06 2.60
CA LYS A 68 -28.00 6.93 3.52
C LYS A 68 -27.30 8.27 3.78
N ARG A 69 -26.08 8.49 3.26
CA ARG A 69 -25.40 9.78 3.41
C ARG A 69 -26.16 10.88 2.65
N GLY A 70 -26.12 12.11 3.16
CA GLY A 70 -26.95 13.22 2.64
C GLY A 70 -26.72 13.58 1.16
N ASP A 71 -25.51 13.31 0.64
CA ASP A 71 -25.13 13.57 -0.75
C ASP A 71 -25.25 12.34 -1.67
N ALA A 72 -25.71 11.19 -1.15
CA ALA A 72 -25.74 9.91 -1.89
C ALA A 72 -26.52 10.02 -3.21
N ARG A 73 -27.73 10.59 -3.18
CA ARG A 73 -28.56 10.78 -4.38
C ARG A 73 -27.81 11.57 -5.46
N LYS A 74 -27.23 12.71 -5.08
CA LYS A 74 -26.45 13.55 -6.01
C LYS A 74 -25.28 12.79 -6.62
N LEU A 75 -24.50 12.06 -5.80
CA LEU A 75 -23.31 11.36 -6.27
C LEU A 75 -23.65 10.17 -7.16
N ILE A 76 -24.69 9.39 -6.84
CA ILE A 76 -25.16 8.30 -7.68
C ILE A 76 -25.69 8.82 -9.02
N THR A 77 -26.43 9.93 -9.02
CA THR A 77 -26.91 10.55 -10.27
C THR A 77 -25.75 11.08 -11.11
N ASN A 78 -24.73 11.68 -10.48
CA ASN A 78 -23.55 12.21 -11.17
C ASN A 78 -22.74 11.12 -11.89
N VAL A 79 -22.78 9.87 -11.43
CA VAL A 79 -22.14 8.76 -12.14
C VAL A 79 -23.03 8.11 -13.19
N GLY A 80 -24.22 8.71 -13.46
CA GLY A 80 -25.14 8.25 -14.50
C GLY A 80 -26.02 7.08 -14.09
N ALA A 81 -26.31 6.92 -12.78
CA ALA A 81 -27.22 5.89 -12.28
C ALA A 81 -28.48 6.52 -11.64
N ASN A 82 -29.58 5.77 -11.61
CA ASN A 82 -30.79 6.18 -10.94
C ASN A 82 -30.74 5.78 -9.48
N PHE A 83 -30.72 6.76 -8.56
CA PHE A 83 -30.59 6.51 -7.13
C PHE A 83 -31.69 5.61 -6.55
N ASP A 84 -32.94 5.82 -6.94
CA ASP A 84 -34.06 5.04 -6.40
C ASP A 84 -34.03 3.59 -6.87
N LYS A 85 -33.65 3.35 -8.13
CA LYS A 85 -33.44 2.01 -8.66
C LYS A 85 -32.24 1.31 -8.02
N VAL A 86 -31.15 2.05 -7.77
CA VAL A 86 -29.98 1.54 -7.05
C VAL A 86 -30.36 1.16 -5.61
N LEU A 87 -31.03 2.04 -4.89
CA LEU A 87 -31.44 1.80 -3.52
C LEU A 87 -32.42 0.63 -3.38
N ALA A 88 -33.34 0.50 -4.38
CA ALA A 88 -34.29 -0.61 -4.44
C ALA A 88 -33.66 -1.96 -4.91
N GLY A 89 -32.37 -1.94 -5.33
CA GLY A 89 -31.69 -3.13 -5.82
C GLY A 89 -32.04 -3.54 -7.25
N SER A 90 -32.82 -2.74 -7.96
CA SER A 90 -33.20 -2.99 -9.37
C SER A 90 -32.20 -2.47 -10.39
N GLN A 91 -31.17 -1.75 -9.94
CA GLN A 91 -30.04 -1.31 -10.76
C GLN A 91 -28.71 -1.50 -10.01
N CYS A 92 -27.76 -2.19 -10.64
CA CYS A 92 -26.39 -2.30 -10.18
C CYS A 92 -25.53 -1.22 -10.87
N LEU A 93 -24.38 -0.87 -10.27
CA LEU A 93 -23.38 0.01 -10.88
C LEU A 93 -22.40 -0.81 -11.74
N THR A 94 -21.90 -0.19 -12.79
CA THR A 94 -20.73 -0.70 -13.54
C THR A 94 -19.44 -0.42 -12.77
N ASP A 95 -18.34 -1.11 -13.10
CA ASP A 95 -17.02 -0.86 -12.50
C ASP A 95 -16.59 0.60 -12.69
N SER A 96 -16.82 1.17 -13.87
CA SER A 96 -16.52 2.59 -14.15
C SER A 96 -17.32 3.54 -13.27
N GLN A 97 -18.60 3.26 -13.01
CA GLN A 97 -19.42 4.07 -12.11
C GLN A 97 -18.94 3.97 -10.67
N ILE A 98 -18.56 2.77 -10.22
CA ILE A 98 -18.00 2.54 -8.88
C ILE A 98 -16.69 3.33 -8.71
N SER A 99 -15.76 3.23 -9.67
CA SER A 99 -14.49 3.96 -9.61
C SER A 99 -14.69 5.47 -9.61
N LYS A 100 -15.64 5.99 -10.42
CA LYS A 100 -15.99 7.42 -10.40
C LYS A 100 -16.58 7.86 -9.05
N LEU A 101 -17.45 7.04 -8.47
CA LEU A 101 -18.06 7.29 -7.17
C LEU A 101 -17.01 7.31 -6.06
N PHE A 102 -16.10 6.34 -6.07
CA PHE A 102 -15.03 6.20 -5.09
C PHE A 102 -14.02 7.36 -5.12
N LYS A 103 -13.79 8.00 -6.28
CA LYS A 103 -12.83 9.12 -6.40
C LYS A 103 -13.10 10.29 -5.45
N ASN A 104 -14.33 10.53 -5.05
CA ASN A 104 -14.63 11.59 -4.08
C ASN A 104 -14.13 11.21 -2.68
N ASP A 105 -14.39 9.99 -2.26
CA ASP A 105 -13.95 9.48 -0.96
C ASP A 105 -12.42 9.28 -0.94
N GLN A 106 -11.83 8.87 -2.07
CA GLN A 106 -10.38 8.81 -2.27
C GLN A 106 -9.72 10.19 -2.08
N LYS A 107 -10.22 11.25 -2.74
CA LYS A 107 -9.68 12.61 -2.61
C LYS A 107 -9.71 13.11 -1.17
N TRP A 108 -10.79 12.82 -0.45
CA TRP A 108 -10.88 13.15 0.96
C TRP A 108 -9.80 12.43 1.78
N ALA A 109 -9.60 11.13 1.56
CA ALA A 109 -8.57 10.36 2.25
C ALA A 109 -7.15 10.81 1.88
N GLU A 110 -6.90 11.17 0.62
CA GLU A 110 -5.62 11.72 0.15
C GLU A 110 -5.31 13.07 0.80
N SER A 111 -6.30 13.97 0.88
CA SER A 111 -6.13 15.25 1.57
C SER A 111 -5.79 15.03 3.05
N GLY A 112 -6.56 14.20 3.74
CA GLY A 112 -6.32 13.89 5.14
C GLY A 112 -4.95 13.24 5.39
N ALA A 113 -4.50 12.34 4.53
CA ALA A 113 -3.20 11.71 4.58
C ALA A 113 -2.06 12.74 4.45
N LYS A 114 -2.19 13.63 3.44
CA LYS A 114 -1.23 14.71 3.18
C LYS A 114 -1.12 15.66 4.37
N ASP A 115 -2.24 16.10 4.92
CA ASP A 115 -2.28 17.06 6.03
C ASP A 115 -1.72 16.44 7.32
N CYS A 116 -2.02 15.17 7.57
CA CYS A 116 -1.56 14.49 8.78
C CYS A 116 -0.10 14.08 8.75
N ILE A 117 0.33 13.39 7.68
CA ILE A 117 1.64 12.74 7.66
C ILE A 117 2.54 13.34 6.59
N GLY A 118 2.07 13.49 5.37
CA GLY A 118 2.87 14.07 4.30
C GLY A 118 2.38 13.65 2.90
N SER A 119 2.96 14.29 1.89
CA SER A 119 2.66 14.03 0.48
C SER A 119 3.35 12.77 -0.05
N GLU A 120 2.92 12.31 -1.23
CA GLU A 120 3.57 11.21 -1.95
C GLU A 120 5.06 11.50 -2.24
N SER A 121 5.38 12.76 -2.57
CA SER A 121 6.77 13.18 -2.82
C SER A 121 7.68 13.09 -1.59
N LEU A 122 7.12 13.23 -0.39
CA LEU A 122 7.86 13.09 0.86
C LEU A 122 8.02 11.63 1.30
N LEU A 123 6.96 10.85 1.15
CA LEU A 123 6.88 9.50 1.74
C LEU A 123 7.25 8.39 0.76
N GLY A 124 7.25 8.68 -0.54
CA GLY A 124 7.28 7.66 -1.58
C GLY A 124 5.91 7.03 -1.82
N LYS A 125 5.71 6.54 -3.04
CA LYS A 125 4.43 6.08 -3.57
C LYS A 125 3.70 5.07 -2.68
N CYS A 126 4.37 4.03 -2.24
CA CYS A 126 3.72 2.94 -1.52
C CYS A 126 3.44 3.28 -0.06
N ILE A 127 4.34 3.98 0.61
CA ILE A 127 4.08 4.50 1.97
C ILE A 127 2.89 5.47 1.95
N TYR A 128 2.85 6.38 0.98
CA TYR A 128 1.73 7.31 0.84
C TYR A 128 0.39 6.57 0.65
N ARG A 129 0.35 5.55 -0.20
CA ARG A 129 -0.85 4.74 -0.41
C ARG A 129 -1.31 4.02 0.85
N VAL A 130 -0.38 3.48 1.65
CA VAL A 130 -0.71 2.91 2.97
C VAL A 130 -1.32 3.98 3.88
N VAL A 131 -0.75 5.18 3.92
CA VAL A 131 -1.27 6.29 4.74
C VAL A 131 -2.67 6.71 4.29
N VAL A 132 -2.93 6.75 2.97
CA VAL A 132 -4.27 7.02 2.42
C VAL A 132 -5.26 5.92 2.80
N ASP A 133 -4.88 4.64 2.67
CA ASP A 133 -5.71 3.50 3.07
C ASP A 133 -6.07 3.54 4.56
N MET A 134 -5.10 3.91 5.41
CA MET A 134 -5.34 4.10 6.85
C MET A 134 -6.25 5.30 7.13
N THR A 135 -6.06 6.41 6.42
CA THR A 135 -6.93 7.61 6.54
C THR A 135 -8.37 7.28 6.17
N PHE A 136 -8.56 6.54 5.08
CA PHE A 136 -9.88 6.08 4.64
C PHE A 136 -10.57 5.25 5.72
N ASN A 137 -9.84 4.35 6.37
CA ASN A 137 -10.39 3.42 7.35
C ASN A 137 -10.68 4.05 8.72
N MET A 138 -9.71 4.78 9.29
CA MET A 138 -9.82 5.27 10.67
C MET A 138 -10.15 6.76 10.79
N GLY A 139 -10.13 7.49 9.67
CA GLY A 139 -10.33 8.94 9.63
C GLY A 139 -9.05 9.72 9.93
N GLN A 140 -9.02 10.95 9.40
CA GLN A 140 -7.88 11.87 9.51
C GLN A 140 -7.47 12.12 10.98
N ASN A 141 -8.42 12.46 11.85
CA ASN A 141 -8.13 12.82 13.24
C ASN A 141 -7.47 11.69 14.02
N SER A 142 -7.95 10.44 13.81
CA SER A 142 -7.36 9.26 14.43
C SER A 142 -5.93 9.06 13.96
N LEU A 143 -5.68 9.11 12.65
CA LEU A 143 -4.33 8.95 12.10
C LEU A 143 -3.38 10.07 12.54
N CYS A 144 -3.85 11.33 12.58
CA CYS A 144 -3.07 12.47 13.03
C CYS A 144 -2.58 12.33 14.48
N SER A 145 -3.30 11.59 15.33
CA SER A 145 -2.92 11.34 16.72
C SER A 145 -1.72 10.39 16.89
N TRP A 146 -1.35 9.65 15.82
CA TRP A 146 -0.25 8.66 15.85
C TRP A 146 1.13 9.33 15.70
N LYS A 147 1.53 10.13 16.70
CA LYS A 147 2.72 10.99 16.65
C LYS A 147 4.02 10.23 16.32
N ASN A 148 4.26 9.09 16.97
CA ASN A 148 5.46 8.28 16.75
C ASN A 148 5.48 7.70 15.33
N PHE A 149 4.39 7.13 14.85
CA PHE A 149 4.26 6.59 13.50
C PHE A 149 4.54 7.67 12.44
N LYS A 150 3.93 8.85 12.60
CA LYS A 150 4.17 10.01 11.75
C LYS A 150 5.65 10.41 11.70
N SER A 151 6.30 10.53 12.87
CA SER A 151 7.72 10.88 12.96
C SER A 151 8.61 9.84 12.28
N GLN A 152 8.33 8.56 12.53
CA GLN A 152 9.07 7.43 11.96
C GLN A 152 8.97 7.37 10.43
N LEU A 153 7.77 7.56 9.85
CA LEU A 153 7.59 7.62 8.41
C LEU A 153 8.34 8.80 7.78
N ARG A 154 8.25 9.98 8.39
CA ARG A 154 8.91 11.20 7.90
C ARG A 154 10.44 11.13 7.95
N SER A 155 10.99 10.39 8.90
CA SER A 155 12.43 10.17 9.02
C SER A 155 12.95 8.99 8.19
N GLY A 156 12.08 8.30 7.44
CA GLY A 156 12.43 7.10 6.68
C GLY A 156 12.67 5.86 7.54
N ASN A 157 12.34 5.90 8.84
CA ASN A 157 12.48 4.73 9.71
C ASN A 157 11.27 3.79 9.57
N HIS A 158 11.17 3.16 8.40
CA HIS A 158 10.04 2.33 8.03
C HIS A 158 9.92 1.07 8.89
N ALA A 159 11.05 0.49 9.32
CA ALA A 159 11.04 -0.66 10.22
C ALA A 159 10.39 -0.33 11.58
N ALA A 160 10.72 0.82 12.17
CA ALA A 160 10.11 1.28 13.41
C ALA A 160 8.64 1.65 13.21
N ALA A 161 8.28 2.29 12.08
CA ALA A 161 6.90 2.61 11.74
C ALA A 161 6.04 1.35 11.60
N ALA A 162 6.53 0.33 10.90
CA ALA A 162 5.86 -0.95 10.75
C ALA A 162 5.64 -1.64 12.12
N LYS A 163 6.67 -1.67 12.97
CA LYS A 163 6.57 -2.22 14.34
C LYS A 163 5.54 -1.46 15.18
N ASN A 164 5.57 -0.12 15.11
CA ASN A 164 4.61 0.74 15.81
C ASN A 164 3.17 0.44 15.36
N MET A 165 2.92 0.40 14.04
CA MET A 165 1.60 0.11 13.48
C MET A 165 1.09 -1.27 13.93
N ALA A 166 1.93 -2.31 13.87
CA ALA A 166 1.57 -3.67 14.26
C ALA A 166 1.18 -3.81 15.75
N SER A 167 1.70 -2.94 16.62
CA SER A 167 1.42 -2.98 18.08
C SER A 167 0.15 -2.23 18.49
N THR A 168 -0.58 -1.63 17.54
CA THR A 168 -1.75 -0.82 17.86
C THR A 168 -3.03 -1.64 18.03
N LYS A 169 -3.99 -1.10 18.80
CA LYS A 169 -5.34 -1.66 18.89
C LYS A 169 -6.02 -1.72 17.51
N TRP A 170 -5.78 -0.71 16.66
CA TRP A 170 -6.27 -0.69 15.29
C TRP A 170 -5.84 -1.92 14.50
N CYS A 171 -4.60 -2.34 14.63
CA CYS A 171 -4.09 -3.53 13.94
C CYS A 171 -4.89 -4.79 14.31
N GLY A 172 -5.20 -4.97 15.58
CA GLY A 172 -6.06 -6.06 16.05
C GLY A 172 -7.48 -5.99 15.48
N GLN A 173 -8.03 -4.79 15.30
CA GLN A 173 -9.39 -4.58 14.78
C GLN A 173 -9.51 -4.89 13.28
N VAL A 174 -8.50 -4.51 12.47
CA VAL A 174 -8.57 -4.63 11.01
C VAL A 174 -7.86 -5.85 10.45
N GLY A 175 -7.16 -6.62 11.29
CA GLY A 175 -6.56 -7.91 10.97
C GLY A 175 -5.71 -7.88 9.70
N ARG A 176 -6.14 -8.61 8.65
CA ARG A 176 -5.39 -8.74 7.38
C ARG A 176 -5.01 -7.42 6.72
N ARG A 177 -5.81 -6.35 6.89
CA ARG A 177 -5.49 -5.01 6.39
C ARG A 177 -4.21 -4.48 7.04
N CYS A 178 -4.11 -4.60 8.37
CA CYS A 178 -2.90 -4.22 9.08
C CYS A 178 -1.69 -5.03 8.61
N THR A 179 -1.80 -6.36 8.50
CA THR A 179 -0.70 -7.22 8.05
C THR A 179 -0.17 -6.78 6.69
N ARG A 180 -1.06 -6.54 5.71
CA ARG A 180 -0.67 -6.04 4.38
C ARG A 180 0.06 -4.69 4.48
N ASN A 181 -0.54 -3.73 5.17
CA ASN A 181 0.00 -2.37 5.28
C ASN A 181 1.36 -2.37 6.01
N THR A 182 1.50 -3.17 7.06
CA THR A 182 2.76 -3.34 7.79
C THR A 182 3.86 -3.94 6.91
N ASN A 183 3.53 -4.94 6.09
CA ASN A 183 4.49 -5.55 5.17
C ASN A 183 4.95 -4.56 4.10
N ILE A 184 4.04 -3.77 3.52
CA ILE A 184 4.40 -2.70 2.57
C ILE A 184 5.33 -1.68 3.24
N VAL A 185 4.97 -1.18 4.41
CA VAL A 185 5.81 -0.20 5.13
C VAL A 185 7.20 -0.78 5.44
N LYS A 186 7.28 -2.04 5.83
CA LYS A 186 8.55 -2.70 6.17
C LYS A 186 9.44 -2.93 4.95
N SER A 187 8.86 -3.18 3.76
CA SER A 187 9.61 -3.46 2.53
C SER A 187 10.07 -2.21 1.79
N CYS A 188 9.51 -1.06 2.11
CA CYS A 188 9.92 0.22 1.55
C CYS A 188 11.01 0.90 2.38
#